data_373a0465677e0414acf370ada523a578
#
_entry.id   373a0465677e0414acf370ada523a578
#
_cell.length_a   1.000
_cell.length_b   1.000
_cell.length_c   1.000
_cell.angle_alpha   90.00
_cell.angle_beta   90.00
_cell.angle_gamma   90.00
#
_symmetry.space_group_name_H-M   'P 1'
#
loop_
_entity.id
_entity.type
_entity.pdbx_description
1 polymer ?
#
loop_
_entity_poly.entity_id
_entity_poly.type
_entity_poly.pdbx_seq_one_letter_code
_entity_poly.pdbx_strand_id
1 'polypeptide(L)'
;MKPKKNTGLVTVLTVLIIALLIANAAVLYLQFQISKGSSAPAQDATEAPTTEATVPTTEETEPPTTTMPDPEHVVSTATILSTGDLVMHIPVINTGLQNDGSYNFDSIFRYITDYVSEADYSIANLETTFAGTTNGYSYSGYPNFNCPDALADATKKAGFDMLLTANNHSYDTTLVGFKRTLEVVRGTEQETLGTYLSPDEQKWTIKEINGIKVGMLCYTYATGVDSKGAPQLNGNAPMSEAGLCNYFTYDNLTRFYDEVQGYVNDMKAAGAEATIIYMHWGIEYITYARDQEKAIAQKLCDMGIDVIIGGHPHVVQPVDLLESTVDPEHKTVILYSMGNAVSNQRLGNISSVSTPHTEDGVLFSITFSKYSDDTVYLEGVELVPTWVNLNANNGSRQYNIVPLVDSERSEWMTKFNMTENQFNDAQRSYDRTEAIVGDGMTKVQTYLEQEKQTREENYLLAVQSAAQGAQ
;
A
#
# COMPACT_ATOMS: atom_id res chain seq x y z
N MET A 1 -49.75 21.31 24.23
CA MET A 1 -49.77 19.84 24.12
C MET A 1 -48.41 19.31 24.65
N LYS A 2 -48.45 18.56 25.75
CA LYS A 2 -47.23 17.94 26.31
C LYS A 2 -46.94 16.63 25.55
N PRO A 3 -45.69 16.30 25.19
CA PRO A 3 -45.38 15.04 24.50
C PRO A 3 -45.58 13.88 25.47
N LYS A 4 -46.28 12.83 24.99
CA LYS A 4 -46.46 11.56 25.70
C LYS A 4 -45.09 10.84 25.71
N LYS A 5 -44.56 10.54 26.90
CA LYS A 5 -43.35 9.71 27.10
C LYS A 5 -43.66 8.29 26.62
N ASN A 6 -42.88 7.78 25.65
CA ASN A 6 -42.92 6.41 25.15
C ASN A 6 -42.21 5.45 26.14
N THR A 7 -42.82 5.25 27.33
CA THR A 7 -42.27 4.34 28.37
C THR A 7 -42.30 2.88 27.94
N GLY A 8 -43.23 2.49 27.05
CA GLY A 8 -43.35 1.09 26.58
C GLY A 8 -42.17 0.63 25.70
N LEU A 9 -41.65 1.51 24.85
CA LEU A 9 -40.54 1.18 23.93
C LEU A 9 -39.20 0.98 24.70
N VAL A 10 -38.96 1.81 25.72
CA VAL A 10 -37.76 1.68 26.57
C VAL A 10 -37.79 0.37 27.36
N THR A 11 -38.92 -0.02 27.89
CA THR A 11 -39.07 -1.30 28.64
C THR A 11 -38.82 -2.50 27.75
N VAL A 12 -39.35 -2.52 26.50
CA VAL A 12 -39.11 -3.61 25.54
C VAL A 12 -37.63 -3.71 25.14
N LEU A 13 -36.98 -2.57 24.89
CA LEU A 13 -35.56 -2.55 24.52
C LEU A 13 -34.70 -3.08 25.66
N THR A 14 -35.00 -2.69 26.91
CA THR A 14 -34.24 -3.16 28.09
C THR A 14 -34.36 -4.66 28.29
N VAL A 15 -35.58 -5.23 28.07
CA VAL A 15 -35.80 -6.69 28.18
C VAL A 15 -35.05 -7.45 27.08
N LEU A 16 -34.99 -6.91 25.83
CA LEU A 16 -34.24 -7.52 24.74
C LEU A 16 -32.71 -7.48 25.00
N ILE A 17 -32.18 -6.41 25.53
CA ILE A 17 -30.76 -6.32 25.89
C ILE A 17 -30.38 -7.32 26.98
N ILE A 18 -31.20 -7.45 28.02
CA ILE A 18 -30.98 -8.43 29.09
C ILE A 18 -31.04 -9.87 28.55
N ALA A 19 -31.99 -10.19 27.65
CA ALA A 19 -32.07 -11.50 27.04
C ALA A 19 -30.83 -11.82 26.16
N LEU A 20 -30.30 -10.84 25.44
CA LEU A 20 -29.07 -10.99 24.62
C LEU A 20 -27.83 -11.24 25.50
N LEU A 21 -27.71 -10.54 26.63
CA LEU A 21 -26.61 -10.72 27.58
C LEU A 21 -26.64 -12.12 28.22
N ILE A 22 -27.83 -12.64 28.54
CA ILE A 22 -27.99 -14.00 29.09
C ILE A 22 -27.63 -15.05 28.02
N ALA A 23 -28.01 -14.85 26.77
CA ALA A 23 -27.67 -15.76 25.69
C ALA A 23 -26.16 -15.82 25.45
N ASN A 24 -25.47 -14.68 25.45
CA ASN A 24 -24.01 -14.62 25.30
C ASN A 24 -23.28 -15.29 26.48
N ALA A 25 -23.74 -15.10 27.70
CA ALA A 25 -23.17 -15.77 28.88
C ALA A 25 -23.34 -17.30 28.80
N ALA A 26 -24.45 -17.79 28.26
CA ALA A 26 -24.67 -19.22 28.05
C ALA A 26 -23.73 -19.83 27.00
N VAL A 27 -23.46 -19.10 25.90
CA VAL A 27 -22.51 -19.52 24.86
C VAL A 27 -21.10 -19.60 25.40
N LEU A 28 -20.64 -18.60 26.18
CA LEU A 28 -19.34 -18.59 26.81
C LEU A 28 -19.17 -19.73 27.84
N TYR A 29 -20.23 -20.05 28.61
CA TYR A 29 -20.22 -21.18 29.54
C TYR A 29 -20.12 -22.53 28.80
N LEU A 30 -20.81 -22.70 27.67
CA LEU A 30 -20.71 -23.90 26.82
C LEU A 30 -19.33 -24.06 26.22
N GLN A 31 -18.71 -22.99 25.72
CA GLN A 31 -17.36 -23.03 25.20
C GLN A 31 -16.33 -23.41 26.28
N PHE A 32 -16.49 -22.91 27.51
CA PHE A 32 -15.65 -23.28 28.65
C PHE A 32 -15.81 -24.75 29.06
N GLN A 33 -16.99 -25.35 28.92
CA GLN A 33 -17.23 -26.78 29.19
C GLN A 33 -16.64 -27.68 28.09
N ILE A 34 -16.66 -27.26 26.83
CA ILE A 34 -16.05 -27.99 25.71
C ILE A 34 -14.52 -28.04 25.85
N SER A 35 -13.89 -26.96 26.35
CA SER A 35 -12.44 -26.90 26.55
C SER A 35 -11.94 -27.79 27.69
N LYS A 36 -12.80 -28.25 28.61
CA LYS A 36 -12.47 -29.15 29.72
C LYS A 36 -12.68 -30.65 29.44
N GLY A 37 -13.20 -31.00 28.27
CA GLY A 37 -13.67 -32.38 27.98
C GLY A 37 -12.84 -33.16 26.96
N SER A 38 -11.49 -33.03 26.97
CA SER A 38 -10.66 -33.89 26.10
C SER A 38 -9.45 -34.43 26.86
N SER A 39 -9.67 -35.47 27.66
CA SER A 39 -8.64 -36.42 28.07
C SER A 39 -9.27 -37.81 28.17
N ALA A 40 -9.07 -38.64 27.13
CA ALA A 40 -9.44 -40.03 27.14
C ALA A 40 -8.28 -40.90 27.66
N PRO A 41 -8.57 -41.98 28.39
CA PRO A 41 -7.55 -42.83 29.05
C PRO A 41 -7.00 -43.89 28.10
N ALA A 42 -5.70 -44.19 28.26
CA ALA A 42 -5.03 -45.29 27.60
C ALA A 42 -5.43 -46.64 28.21
N GLN A 43 -5.70 -47.65 27.38
CA GLN A 43 -5.90 -49.01 27.77
C GLN A 43 -4.60 -49.80 27.77
N ASP A 44 -4.46 -50.57 28.79
CA ASP A 44 -3.47 -51.56 29.20
C ASP A 44 -3.41 -52.78 28.26
N ALA A 45 -2.24 -53.30 27.97
CA ALA A 45 -2.02 -54.71 27.59
C ALA A 45 -0.67 -55.17 28.07
N THR A 46 -0.74 -56.08 29.01
CA THR A 46 0.26 -56.95 29.65
C THR A 46 1.05 -57.81 28.65
N GLU A 47 2.36 -57.91 28.86
CA GLU A 47 3.08 -59.20 29.02
C GLU A 47 4.56 -58.96 29.43
N ALA A 48 4.97 -59.61 30.54
CA ALA A 48 6.36 -59.87 30.93
C ALA A 48 6.61 -61.39 30.75
N PRO A 49 7.80 -62.02 30.94
CA PRO A 49 9.05 -61.50 31.49
C PRO A 49 10.31 -61.99 30.71
N THR A 50 11.49 -61.46 30.96
CA THR A 50 12.67 -62.27 31.40
C THR A 50 13.85 -61.37 31.82
N THR A 51 14.42 -61.73 32.91
CA THR A 51 15.58 -61.22 33.60
C THR A 51 16.89 -61.43 32.89
N GLU A 52 17.73 -60.39 32.78
CA GLU A 52 19.18 -60.52 32.95
C GLU A 52 19.74 -59.24 33.60
N ALA A 53 20.51 -59.48 34.66
CA ALA A 53 21.15 -58.45 35.47
C ALA A 53 22.42 -57.95 34.79
N THR A 54 22.53 -56.66 34.57
CA THR A 54 23.79 -55.96 34.30
C THR A 54 23.96 -54.78 35.21
N VAL A 55 25.16 -54.60 35.69
CA VAL A 55 25.72 -53.68 36.64
C VAL A 55 25.41 -52.22 36.26
N PRO A 56 25.02 -51.31 37.22
CA PRO A 56 24.80 -49.92 36.89
C PRO A 56 26.15 -49.20 36.71
N THR A 57 26.42 -48.80 35.46
CA THR A 57 27.38 -47.73 35.21
C THR A 57 26.68 -46.42 35.49
N THR A 58 27.14 -45.70 36.51
CA THR A 58 26.76 -44.34 36.79
C THR A 58 27.20 -43.45 35.61
N GLU A 59 26.29 -43.17 34.68
CA GLU A 59 26.44 -42.06 33.75
C GLU A 59 26.29 -40.76 34.55
N GLU A 60 27.37 -40.02 34.61
CA GLU A 60 27.39 -38.65 35.13
C GLU A 60 26.58 -37.83 34.15
N THR A 61 25.30 -37.53 34.47
CA THR A 61 24.45 -36.58 33.75
C THR A 61 25.09 -35.23 33.88
N GLU A 62 25.70 -34.76 32.78
CA GLU A 62 26.04 -33.33 32.65
C GLU A 62 24.78 -32.51 32.95
N PRO A 63 24.90 -31.41 33.76
CA PRO A 63 23.79 -30.53 34.00
C PRO A 63 23.27 -30.01 32.66
N PRO A 64 21.95 -29.84 32.49
CA PRO A 64 21.42 -29.30 31.24
C PRO A 64 22.09 -27.94 30.97
N THR A 65 22.84 -27.89 29.90
CA THR A 65 23.38 -26.63 29.36
C THR A 65 22.17 -25.77 29.03
N THR A 66 21.85 -24.82 29.92
CA THR A 66 20.91 -23.76 29.61
C THR A 66 21.55 -22.95 28.51
N THR A 67 21.28 -23.33 27.25
CA THR A 67 21.59 -22.47 26.12
C THR A 67 20.78 -21.19 26.33
N MET A 68 21.48 -20.08 26.54
CA MET A 68 20.83 -18.77 26.50
C MET A 68 20.09 -18.65 25.15
N PRO A 69 18.87 -18.13 25.15
CA PRO A 69 18.19 -17.90 23.88
C PRO A 69 19.08 -17.02 23.02
N ASP A 70 19.19 -17.40 21.74
CA ASP A 70 19.91 -16.61 20.75
C ASP A 70 19.24 -15.23 20.66
N PRO A 71 19.99 -14.11 20.60
CA PRO A 71 19.38 -12.80 20.49
C PRO A 71 18.46 -12.73 19.25
N GLU A 72 17.28 -12.18 19.45
CA GLU A 72 16.40 -11.85 18.33
C GLU A 72 17.19 -10.98 17.34
N HIS A 73 17.26 -11.43 16.11
CA HIS A 73 17.97 -10.74 15.05
C HIS A 73 17.15 -10.78 13.76
N VAL A 74 17.36 -9.78 12.91
CA VAL A 74 16.72 -9.70 11.59
C VAL A 74 17.25 -10.83 10.71
N VAL A 75 16.36 -11.66 10.21
CA VAL A 75 16.68 -12.77 9.29
C VAL A 75 16.41 -12.43 7.84
N SER A 76 15.47 -11.53 7.57
CA SER A 76 15.22 -11.00 6.23
C SER A 76 14.53 -9.64 6.27
N THR A 77 14.60 -8.93 5.15
CA THR A 77 13.92 -7.64 4.94
C THR A 77 13.18 -7.64 3.61
N ALA A 78 12.07 -6.90 3.54
CA ALA A 78 11.29 -6.65 2.33
C ALA A 78 11.12 -5.15 2.16
N THR A 79 11.82 -4.58 1.18
CA THR A 79 11.71 -3.15 0.84
C THR A 79 10.80 -2.99 -0.37
N ILE A 80 9.70 -2.25 -0.18
CA ILE A 80 8.71 -1.97 -1.22
C ILE A 80 8.76 -0.48 -1.55
N LEU A 81 9.08 -0.17 -2.81
CA LEU A 81 9.10 1.18 -3.33
C LEU A 81 7.80 1.48 -4.07
N SER A 82 7.20 2.62 -3.79
CA SER A 82 6.01 3.12 -4.49
C SER A 82 6.25 4.51 -5.06
N THR A 83 5.69 4.78 -6.25
CA THR A 83 5.69 6.12 -6.84
C THR A 83 4.31 6.50 -7.37
N GLY A 84 4.10 7.82 -7.56
CA GLY A 84 2.80 8.41 -7.85
C GLY A 84 2.25 8.17 -9.25
N ASP A 85 1.45 9.12 -9.70
CA ASP A 85 0.57 8.99 -10.85
C ASP A 85 1.35 9.11 -12.18
N LEU A 86 1.25 8.10 -13.04
CA LEU A 86 1.74 8.12 -14.42
C LEU A 86 0.64 8.67 -15.32
N VAL A 87 0.56 10.00 -15.47
CA VAL A 87 -0.52 10.70 -16.20
C VAL A 87 -0.06 11.09 -17.60
N MET A 88 -0.45 10.31 -18.59
CA MET A 88 0.07 10.42 -19.95
C MET A 88 -0.69 11.43 -20.82
N HIS A 89 -0.49 12.72 -20.54
CA HIS A 89 -1.01 13.79 -21.42
C HIS A 89 -0.37 13.75 -22.82
N ILE A 90 -1.06 14.27 -23.82
CA ILE A 90 -0.54 14.34 -25.21
C ILE A 90 0.88 14.94 -25.30
N PRO A 91 1.25 16.02 -24.58
CA PRO A 91 2.63 16.51 -24.60
C PRO A 91 3.65 15.48 -24.10
N VAL A 92 3.29 14.64 -23.10
CA VAL A 92 4.16 13.55 -22.61
C VAL A 92 4.26 12.46 -23.68
N ILE A 93 3.11 11.99 -24.23
CA ILE A 93 3.05 10.97 -25.28
C ILE A 93 3.92 11.37 -26.48
N ASN A 94 3.82 12.64 -26.92
CA ASN A 94 4.57 13.13 -28.07
C ASN A 94 6.09 13.13 -27.87
N THR A 95 6.57 13.16 -26.62
CA THR A 95 8.03 13.06 -26.37
C THR A 95 8.57 11.65 -26.56
N GLY A 96 7.71 10.64 -26.52
CA GLY A 96 8.08 9.25 -26.81
C GLY A 96 8.12 8.90 -28.30
N LEU A 97 7.50 9.72 -29.17
CA LEU A 97 7.39 9.42 -30.58
C LEU A 97 8.77 9.43 -31.27
N GLN A 98 9.11 8.35 -31.96
CA GLN A 98 10.35 8.16 -32.71
C GLN A 98 10.20 8.50 -34.19
N ASN A 99 11.31 8.66 -34.91
CA ASN A 99 11.34 9.00 -36.33
C ASN A 99 10.69 7.93 -37.22
N ASP A 100 10.63 6.69 -36.77
CA ASP A 100 10.00 5.56 -37.48
C ASP A 100 8.51 5.40 -37.16
N GLY A 101 7.95 6.27 -36.34
CA GLY A 101 6.56 6.24 -35.89
C GLY A 101 6.30 5.34 -34.68
N SER A 102 7.30 4.65 -34.14
CA SER A 102 7.21 3.90 -32.86
C SER A 102 7.27 4.86 -31.66
N TYR A 103 7.08 4.32 -30.46
CA TYR A 103 7.19 5.09 -29.23
C TYR A 103 8.24 4.47 -28.30
N ASN A 104 8.95 5.33 -27.57
CA ASN A 104 9.87 4.93 -26.50
C ASN A 104 9.76 5.91 -25.34
N PHE A 105 9.51 5.41 -24.14
CA PHE A 105 9.34 6.20 -22.92
C PHE A 105 10.45 5.95 -21.88
N ASP A 106 11.53 5.22 -22.21
CA ASP A 106 12.63 4.91 -21.30
C ASP A 106 13.23 6.15 -20.64
N SER A 107 13.25 7.28 -21.38
CA SER A 107 13.80 8.53 -20.86
C SER A 107 13.05 9.05 -19.63
N ILE A 108 11.76 8.73 -19.45
CA ILE A 108 10.96 9.16 -18.30
C ILE A 108 11.60 8.64 -17.00
N PHE A 109 12.02 7.38 -16.99
CA PHE A 109 12.45 6.66 -15.81
C PHE A 109 13.97 6.65 -15.58
N ARG A 110 14.76 7.19 -16.54
CA ARG A 110 16.25 7.05 -16.56
C ARG A 110 16.95 7.40 -15.25
N TYR A 111 16.44 8.36 -14.49
CA TYR A 111 17.11 8.82 -13.26
C TYR A 111 16.59 8.15 -11.99
N ILE A 112 15.52 7.34 -12.11
CA ILE A 112 14.96 6.59 -10.99
C ILE A 112 15.14 5.07 -11.14
N THR A 113 15.68 4.60 -12.27
CA THR A 113 15.84 3.15 -12.53
C THR A 113 16.63 2.45 -11.42
N ASP A 114 17.71 3.07 -10.92
CA ASP A 114 18.51 2.50 -9.84
C ASP A 114 17.66 2.34 -8.56
N TYR A 115 16.91 3.37 -8.16
CA TYR A 115 16.00 3.30 -6.99
C TYR A 115 14.94 2.21 -7.14
N VAL A 116 14.35 2.10 -8.34
CA VAL A 116 13.30 1.12 -8.65
C VAL A 116 13.86 -0.29 -8.62
N SER A 117 15.07 -0.51 -9.16
CA SER A 117 15.71 -1.83 -9.26
C SER A 117 16.41 -2.28 -7.97
N GLU A 118 16.74 -1.35 -7.06
CA GLU A 118 17.33 -1.66 -5.75
C GLU A 118 16.30 -2.09 -4.71
N ALA A 119 15.04 -1.71 -4.90
CA ALA A 119 13.94 -2.19 -4.07
C ALA A 119 13.62 -3.67 -4.36
N ASP A 120 13.20 -4.41 -3.35
CA ASP A 120 12.82 -5.82 -3.50
C ASP A 120 11.50 -5.99 -4.28
N TYR A 121 10.64 -4.96 -4.27
CA TYR A 121 9.38 -4.90 -5.02
C TYR A 121 8.98 -3.45 -5.31
N SER A 122 8.67 -3.15 -6.57
CA SER A 122 8.44 -1.76 -7.00
C SER A 122 7.09 -1.57 -7.68
N ILE A 123 6.38 -0.48 -7.30
CA ILE A 123 4.97 -0.24 -7.64
C ILE A 123 4.79 1.20 -8.15
N ALA A 124 3.97 1.40 -9.21
CA ALA A 124 3.56 2.71 -9.70
C ALA A 124 2.05 2.76 -9.98
N ASN A 125 1.42 3.94 -9.87
CA ASN A 125 0.02 4.09 -10.30
C ASN A 125 -0.06 4.40 -11.80
N LEU A 126 -0.71 3.50 -12.56
CA LEU A 126 -0.95 3.65 -13.99
C LEU A 126 -2.25 4.42 -14.23
N GLU A 127 -2.17 5.74 -14.34
CA GLU A 127 -3.34 6.60 -14.55
C GLU A 127 -3.54 6.93 -16.03
N THR A 128 -3.62 5.89 -16.84
CA THR A 128 -3.92 5.91 -18.28
C THR A 128 -4.40 4.54 -18.71
N THR A 129 -4.94 4.44 -19.94
CA THR A 129 -5.33 3.15 -20.55
C THR A 129 -4.46 2.83 -21.77
N PHE A 130 -4.48 1.58 -22.19
CA PHE A 130 -3.82 1.05 -23.39
C PHE A 130 -4.85 0.45 -24.37
N ALA A 131 -5.76 1.27 -24.91
CA ALA A 131 -6.75 0.81 -25.88
C ALA A 131 -6.16 0.59 -27.31
N GLY A 132 -4.93 1.07 -27.54
CA GLY A 132 -4.31 1.08 -28.87
C GLY A 132 -4.98 2.09 -29.81
N THR A 133 -4.84 1.86 -31.13
CA THR A 133 -5.38 2.75 -32.17
C THR A 133 -6.37 2.04 -33.07
N THR A 134 -6.88 0.86 -32.70
CA THR A 134 -7.92 0.11 -33.40
C THR A 134 -9.30 0.39 -32.79
N ASN A 135 -10.37 -0.08 -33.43
CA ASN A 135 -11.74 0.04 -32.93
C ASN A 135 -12.21 1.48 -32.69
N GLY A 136 -11.67 2.45 -33.46
CA GLY A 136 -12.04 3.85 -33.33
C GLY A 136 -11.30 4.62 -32.26
N TYR A 137 -10.34 4.02 -31.57
CA TYR A 137 -9.46 4.70 -30.61
C TYR A 137 -8.30 5.40 -31.32
N SER A 138 -7.81 6.46 -30.68
CA SER A 138 -6.55 7.14 -30.99
C SER A 138 -5.83 7.43 -29.66
N TYR A 139 -4.52 7.62 -29.70
CA TYR A 139 -3.80 8.09 -28.52
C TYR A 139 -4.32 9.46 -28.09
N SER A 140 -4.57 9.62 -26.80
CA SER A 140 -5.24 10.80 -26.24
C SER A 140 -4.73 11.08 -24.81
N GLY A 141 -4.80 12.36 -24.42
CA GLY A 141 -4.66 12.81 -23.03
C GLY A 141 -6.02 13.14 -22.43
N TYR A 142 -6.01 14.08 -21.45
CA TYR A 142 -7.25 14.55 -20.79
C TYR A 142 -8.34 14.94 -21.82
N PRO A 143 -9.63 14.60 -21.60
CA PRO A 143 -10.17 13.98 -20.38
C PRO A 143 -10.14 12.45 -20.38
N ASN A 144 -9.85 11.79 -21.48
CA ASN A 144 -9.85 10.32 -21.60
C ASN A 144 -8.49 9.86 -22.11
N PHE A 145 -7.70 9.29 -21.20
CA PHE A 145 -6.32 8.91 -21.48
C PHE A 145 -6.25 7.58 -22.25
N ASN A 146 -5.45 7.57 -23.30
CA ASN A 146 -5.08 6.38 -24.06
C ASN A 146 -3.63 6.51 -24.54
N CYS A 147 -2.73 5.75 -23.94
CA CYS A 147 -1.29 5.81 -24.17
C CYS A 147 -0.81 4.66 -25.08
N PRO A 148 0.30 4.82 -25.85
CA PRO A 148 0.98 3.71 -26.51
C PRO A 148 1.45 2.64 -25.52
N ASP A 149 1.34 1.37 -25.91
CA ASP A 149 1.77 0.20 -25.13
C ASP A 149 3.24 0.27 -24.69
N ALA A 150 4.08 0.97 -25.43
CA ALA A 150 5.49 1.21 -25.11
C ALA A 150 5.72 1.81 -23.69
N LEU A 151 4.69 2.38 -23.04
CA LEU A 151 4.81 2.80 -21.65
C LEU A 151 4.89 1.58 -20.72
N ALA A 152 4.12 0.52 -20.98
CA ALA A 152 4.21 -0.72 -20.21
C ALA A 152 5.60 -1.36 -20.35
N ASP A 153 6.16 -1.37 -21.56
CA ASP A 153 7.54 -1.83 -21.78
C ASP A 153 8.56 -0.97 -21.00
N ALA A 154 8.36 0.36 -21.00
CA ALA A 154 9.27 1.27 -20.31
C ALA A 154 9.19 1.14 -18.77
N THR A 155 7.99 0.93 -18.20
CA THR A 155 7.84 0.67 -16.75
C THR A 155 8.47 -0.66 -16.36
N LYS A 156 8.28 -1.73 -17.15
CA LYS A 156 8.95 -3.02 -16.95
C LYS A 156 10.47 -2.89 -17.00
N LYS A 157 10.97 -2.19 -17.99
CA LYS A 157 12.41 -1.94 -18.17
C LYS A 157 13.01 -1.11 -17.04
N ALA A 158 12.24 -0.19 -16.47
CA ALA A 158 12.65 0.57 -15.28
C ALA A 158 12.73 -0.28 -14.02
N GLY A 159 12.11 -1.47 -14.00
CA GLY A 159 12.14 -2.41 -12.87
C GLY A 159 10.83 -2.49 -12.08
N PHE A 160 9.76 -1.83 -12.50
CA PHE A 160 8.48 -1.95 -11.78
C PHE A 160 7.90 -3.35 -11.92
N ASP A 161 7.49 -3.94 -10.78
CA ASP A 161 6.90 -5.26 -10.69
C ASP A 161 5.38 -5.22 -10.82
N MET A 162 4.74 -4.18 -10.29
CA MET A 162 3.29 -4.03 -10.26
C MET A 162 2.86 -2.63 -10.67
N LEU A 163 1.76 -2.56 -11.43
CA LEU A 163 1.05 -1.31 -11.72
C LEU A 163 -0.32 -1.32 -11.02
N LEU A 164 -0.58 -0.27 -10.22
CA LEU A 164 -1.90 -0.01 -9.66
C LEU A 164 -2.80 0.46 -10.78
N THR A 165 -3.95 -0.17 -10.93
CA THR A 165 -4.86 0.08 -12.06
C THR A 165 -6.24 0.55 -11.61
N ALA A 166 -6.52 0.61 -10.28
CA ALA A 166 -7.74 1.22 -9.77
C ALA A 166 -7.54 2.73 -9.54
N ASN A 167 -7.94 3.53 -10.53
CA ASN A 167 -7.99 4.98 -10.47
C ASN A 167 -9.21 5.50 -11.27
N ASN A 168 -9.50 6.80 -11.20
CA ASN A 168 -10.66 7.38 -11.89
C ASN A 168 -10.55 7.30 -13.42
N HIS A 169 -9.34 7.14 -13.99
CA HIS A 169 -9.09 7.01 -15.44
C HIS A 169 -9.06 5.56 -15.96
N SER A 170 -9.27 4.57 -15.10
CA SER A 170 -9.22 3.15 -15.49
C SER A 170 -10.21 2.77 -16.60
N TYR A 171 -11.32 3.50 -16.75
CA TYR A 171 -12.39 3.19 -17.70
C TYR A 171 -12.55 4.22 -18.82
N ASP A 172 -11.54 5.06 -19.08
CA ASP A 172 -11.57 6.14 -20.08
C ASP A 172 -11.82 5.64 -21.51
N THR A 173 -11.41 4.43 -21.82
CA THR A 173 -11.56 3.79 -23.11
C THR A 173 -12.57 2.62 -23.08
N THR A 174 -13.58 2.71 -22.23
CA THR A 174 -14.65 1.73 -22.06
C THR A 174 -14.15 0.32 -21.72
N LEU A 175 -15.02 -0.69 -21.69
CA LEU A 175 -14.65 -2.06 -21.31
C LEU A 175 -13.54 -2.65 -22.22
N VAL A 176 -13.54 -2.30 -23.50
CA VAL A 176 -12.58 -2.84 -24.47
C VAL A 176 -11.16 -2.38 -24.13
N GLY A 177 -10.96 -1.08 -23.95
CA GLY A 177 -9.65 -0.56 -23.59
C GLY A 177 -9.27 -0.90 -22.15
N PHE A 178 -10.23 -0.93 -21.23
CA PHE A 178 -10.03 -1.38 -19.85
C PHE A 178 -9.43 -2.79 -19.79
N LYS A 179 -10.06 -3.79 -20.43
CA LYS A 179 -9.56 -5.17 -20.44
C LYS A 179 -8.20 -5.26 -21.16
N ARG A 180 -8.06 -4.57 -22.31
CA ARG A 180 -6.80 -4.53 -23.05
C ARG A 180 -5.66 -3.92 -22.23
N THR A 181 -5.91 -2.91 -21.40
CA THR A 181 -4.90 -2.33 -20.51
C THR A 181 -4.30 -3.40 -19.58
N LEU A 182 -5.15 -4.22 -18.96
CA LEU A 182 -4.69 -5.31 -18.11
C LEU A 182 -3.91 -6.39 -18.88
N GLU A 183 -4.38 -6.72 -20.10
CA GLU A 183 -3.69 -7.67 -20.99
C GLU A 183 -2.31 -7.16 -21.41
N VAL A 184 -2.18 -5.87 -21.73
CA VAL A 184 -0.91 -5.24 -22.11
C VAL A 184 0.08 -5.26 -20.95
N VAL A 185 -0.34 -4.79 -19.76
CA VAL A 185 0.52 -4.78 -18.56
C VAL A 185 0.95 -6.18 -18.19
N ARG A 186 0.00 -7.12 -18.07
CA ARG A 186 0.30 -8.53 -17.73
C ARG A 186 1.15 -9.22 -18.79
N GLY A 187 1.05 -8.78 -20.05
CA GLY A 187 1.89 -9.26 -21.17
C GLY A 187 3.37 -8.90 -21.06
N THR A 188 3.73 -7.89 -20.25
CA THR A 188 5.12 -7.53 -19.93
C THR A 188 5.63 -8.25 -18.66
N GLU A 189 4.88 -9.22 -18.14
CA GLU A 189 5.18 -9.91 -16.87
C GLU A 189 5.13 -8.98 -15.64
N GLN A 190 4.44 -7.85 -15.74
CA GLN A 190 4.10 -7.01 -14.60
C GLN A 190 2.73 -7.41 -14.04
N GLU A 191 2.55 -7.19 -12.76
CA GLU A 191 1.28 -7.47 -12.12
C GLU A 191 0.35 -6.23 -12.14
N THR A 192 -0.94 -6.46 -11.96
CA THR A 192 -1.95 -5.40 -11.83
C THR A 192 -2.74 -5.58 -10.57
N LEU A 193 -3.08 -4.48 -9.88
CA LEU A 193 -3.87 -4.52 -8.67
C LEU A 193 -4.99 -3.47 -8.70
N GLY A 194 -6.18 -3.88 -8.26
CA GLY A 194 -7.35 -3.03 -8.09
C GLY A 194 -8.36 -3.11 -9.23
N THR A 195 -7.97 -3.60 -10.42
CA THR A 195 -8.89 -3.90 -11.52
C THR A 195 -8.65 -5.30 -12.10
N TYR A 196 -9.69 -5.89 -12.72
CA TYR A 196 -9.75 -7.33 -13.01
C TYR A 196 -10.38 -7.59 -14.39
N LEU A 197 -9.97 -8.69 -15.04
CA LEU A 197 -10.56 -9.14 -16.32
C LEU A 197 -11.90 -9.86 -16.11
N SER A 198 -12.10 -10.44 -14.92
CA SER A 198 -13.31 -11.16 -14.51
C SER A 198 -13.73 -10.76 -13.09
N PRO A 199 -15.05 -10.73 -12.80
CA PRO A 199 -15.54 -10.55 -11.43
C PRO A 199 -15.06 -11.61 -10.44
N ASP A 200 -14.68 -12.80 -10.94
CA ASP A 200 -14.24 -13.93 -10.12
C ASP A 200 -12.75 -13.87 -9.74
N GLU A 201 -11.97 -12.93 -10.31
CA GLU A 201 -10.58 -12.72 -9.89
C GLU A 201 -10.52 -12.23 -8.44
N GLN A 202 -9.47 -12.69 -7.72
CA GLN A 202 -9.20 -12.27 -6.35
C GLN A 202 -8.96 -10.75 -6.26
N LYS A 203 -9.55 -10.10 -5.26
CA LYS A 203 -9.59 -8.64 -5.12
C LYS A 203 -8.43 -8.06 -4.30
N TRP A 204 -7.56 -8.91 -3.82
CA TRP A 204 -6.35 -8.61 -3.07
C TRP A 204 -5.23 -9.55 -3.51
N THR A 205 -4.01 -9.24 -3.14
CA THR A 205 -2.86 -10.12 -3.41
C THR A 205 -1.98 -10.27 -2.17
N ILE A 206 -1.25 -11.37 -2.07
CA ILE A 206 -0.12 -11.52 -1.15
C ILE A 206 1.12 -11.70 -1.98
N LYS A 207 2.16 -10.91 -1.69
CA LYS A 207 3.50 -11.06 -2.27
C LYS A 207 4.44 -11.59 -1.22
N GLU A 208 5.11 -12.69 -1.54
CA GLU A 208 6.20 -13.19 -0.73
C GLU A 208 7.51 -12.54 -1.23
N ILE A 209 8.01 -11.59 -0.45
CA ILE A 209 9.19 -10.78 -0.76
C ILE A 209 10.26 -11.15 0.27
N ASN A 210 11.33 -11.80 -0.16
CA ASN A 210 12.41 -12.28 0.70
C ASN A 210 11.91 -13.11 1.91
N GLY A 211 10.82 -13.89 1.73
CA GLY A 211 10.23 -14.74 2.77
C GLY A 211 9.29 -13.99 3.72
N ILE A 212 8.95 -12.73 3.44
CA ILE A 212 7.94 -11.93 4.14
C ILE A 212 6.70 -11.82 3.26
N LYS A 213 5.53 -12.18 3.80
CA LYS A 213 4.25 -12.17 3.08
C LYS A 213 3.53 -10.86 3.30
N VAL A 214 3.48 -10.01 2.27
CA VAL A 214 2.83 -8.71 2.31
C VAL A 214 1.50 -8.77 1.56
N GLY A 215 0.41 -8.55 2.28
CA GLY A 215 -0.94 -8.43 1.72
C GLY A 215 -1.16 -7.04 1.14
N MET A 216 -1.73 -6.94 -0.07
CA MET A 216 -1.92 -5.66 -0.76
C MET A 216 -3.32 -5.51 -1.32
N LEU A 217 -3.87 -4.29 -1.19
CA LEU A 217 -5.15 -3.85 -1.73
C LEU A 217 -4.97 -2.55 -2.52
N CYS A 218 -5.81 -2.32 -3.53
CA CYS A 218 -5.88 -1.05 -4.24
C CYS A 218 -7.33 -0.69 -4.52
N TYR A 219 -7.74 0.54 -4.19
CA TYR A 219 -9.09 1.06 -4.34
C TYR A 219 -9.10 2.45 -4.99
N THR A 220 -10.15 2.74 -5.77
CA THR A 220 -10.43 4.08 -6.28
C THR A 220 -11.79 4.59 -5.81
N TYR A 221 -11.92 5.91 -5.69
CA TYR A 221 -13.26 6.50 -5.54
C TYR A 221 -14.06 6.36 -6.84
N ALA A 222 -15.36 6.21 -6.72
CA ALA A 222 -16.32 6.27 -7.81
C ALA A 222 -17.24 7.48 -7.65
N THR A 223 -17.58 8.15 -8.76
CA THR A 223 -18.49 9.30 -8.79
C THR A 223 -19.97 8.89 -8.68
N GLY A 224 -20.25 7.61 -8.84
CA GLY A 224 -21.58 7.01 -8.71
C GLY A 224 -21.52 5.50 -8.91
N VAL A 225 -22.65 4.85 -8.70
CA VAL A 225 -22.83 3.40 -8.86
C VAL A 225 -24.18 3.14 -9.48
N ASP A 226 -24.25 2.27 -10.48
CA ASP A 226 -25.54 1.89 -11.08
C ASP A 226 -26.32 0.90 -10.20
N SER A 227 -27.54 0.58 -10.63
CA SER A 227 -28.44 -0.35 -9.89
C SER A 227 -27.93 -1.80 -9.83
N LYS A 228 -26.88 -2.14 -10.58
CA LYS A 228 -26.25 -3.46 -10.61
C LYS A 228 -24.94 -3.50 -9.82
N GLY A 229 -24.54 -2.39 -9.20
CA GLY A 229 -23.28 -2.28 -8.46
C GLY A 229 -22.05 -2.00 -9.34
N ALA A 230 -22.24 -1.54 -10.59
CA ALA A 230 -21.14 -1.15 -11.44
C ALA A 230 -20.73 0.31 -11.16
N PRO A 231 -19.44 0.60 -10.90
CA PRO A 231 -18.98 1.95 -10.59
C PRO A 231 -18.98 2.85 -11.81
N GLN A 232 -19.21 4.12 -11.55
CA GLN A 232 -19.01 5.22 -12.49
C GLN A 232 -17.68 5.92 -12.15
N LEU A 233 -16.71 5.84 -13.04
CA LEU A 233 -15.38 6.44 -12.85
C LEU A 233 -15.29 7.73 -13.69
N ASN A 234 -14.61 8.74 -13.16
CA ASN A 234 -14.36 10.03 -13.81
C ASN A 234 -15.62 10.71 -14.40
N GLY A 235 -16.79 10.50 -13.80
CA GLY A 235 -18.06 11.01 -14.34
C GLY A 235 -18.49 10.37 -15.69
N ASN A 236 -17.78 9.36 -16.18
CA ASN A 236 -18.13 8.59 -17.39
C ASN A 236 -19.40 7.74 -17.16
N ALA A 237 -19.88 7.07 -18.18
CA ALA A 237 -20.95 6.07 -18.00
C ALA A 237 -20.50 4.97 -17.01
N PRO A 238 -21.42 4.38 -16.22
CA PRO A 238 -21.07 3.25 -15.37
C PRO A 238 -20.39 2.14 -16.16
N MET A 239 -19.48 1.42 -15.54
CA MET A 239 -18.86 0.24 -16.15
C MET A 239 -19.95 -0.74 -16.61
N SER A 240 -19.78 -1.37 -17.75
CA SER A 240 -20.76 -2.29 -18.31
C SER A 240 -20.88 -3.61 -17.54
N GLU A 241 -19.84 -3.93 -16.73
CA GLU A 241 -19.77 -5.12 -15.88
C GLU A 241 -19.39 -4.69 -14.44
N ALA A 242 -20.14 -5.17 -13.46
CA ALA A 242 -19.81 -4.98 -12.04
C ALA A 242 -18.69 -5.95 -11.61
N GLY A 243 -17.99 -5.62 -10.50
CA GLY A 243 -16.99 -6.50 -9.91
C GLY A 243 -15.63 -6.53 -10.64
N LEU A 244 -15.41 -5.65 -11.62
CA LEU A 244 -14.13 -5.54 -12.33
C LEU A 244 -13.17 -4.51 -11.70
N CYS A 245 -13.62 -3.75 -10.71
CA CYS A 245 -12.83 -2.70 -10.07
C CYS A 245 -13.12 -2.67 -8.57
N ASN A 246 -12.10 -2.54 -7.76
CA ASN A 246 -12.23 -2.19 -6.36
C ASN A 246 -12.51 -0.69 -6.24
N TYR A 247 -13.64 -0.33 -5.66
CA TYR A 247 -14.06 1.06 -5.55
C TYR A 247 -14.82 1.35 -4.26
N PHE A 248 -14.87 2.62 -3.90
CA PHE A 248 -15.73 3.15 -2.85
C PHE A 248 -16.42 4.45 -3.34
N THR A 249 -17.45 4.86 -2.62
CA THR A 249 -18.09 6.17 -2.80
C THR A 249 -18.10 6.93 -1.49
N TYR A 250 -17.92 8.24 -1.53
CA TYR A 250 -17.85 9.07 -0.33
C TYR A 250 -19.19 9.20 0.41
N ASP A 251 -20.30 8.95 -0.26
CA ASP A 251 -21.66 9.02 0.30
C ASP A 251 -22.08 7.71 0.98
N ASN A 252 -21.40 6.58 0.69
CA ASN A 252 -21.71 5.27 1.31
C ASN A 252 -20.44 4.44 1.50
N LEU A 253 -19.78 4.62 2.65
CA LEU A 253 -18.56 3.92 3.01
C LEU A 253 -18.79 2.55 3.69
N THR A 254 -20.03 2.21 4.10
CA THR A 254 -20.31 0.98 4.84
C THR A 254 -19.87 -0.26 4.05
N ARG A 255 -20.29 -0.36 2.79
CA ARG A 255 -19.91 -1.47 1.92
C ARG A 255 -18.38 -1.59 1.77
N PHE A 256 -17.71 -0.46 1.56
CA PHE A 256 -16.25 -0.41 1.43
C PHE A 256 -15.55 -0.92 2.70
N TYR A 257 -16.00 -0.47 3.86
CA TYR A 257 -15.41 -0.92 5.13
C TYR A 257 -15.63 -2.41 5.40
N ASP A 258 -16.86 -2.91 5.14
CA ASP A 258 -17.17 -4.34 5.30
C ASP A 258 -16.32 -5.21 4.36
N GLU A 259 -16.13 -4.76 3.11
CA GLU A 259 -15.34 -5.43 2.08
C GLU A 259 -13.85 -5.44 2.44
N VAL A 260 -13.28 -4.29 2.82
CA VAL A 260 -11.86 -4.20 3.23
C VAL A 260 -11.60 -5.03 4.48
N GLN A 261 -12.47 -4.97 5.50
CA GLN A 261 -12.31 -5.80 6.70
C GLN A 261 -12.32 -7.29 6.36
N GLY A 262 -13.21 -7.71 5.46
CA GLY A 262 -13.24 -9.09 4.95
C GLY A 262 -11.91 -9.48 4.31
N TYR A 263 -11.39 -8.65 3.41
CA TYR A 263 -10.12 -8.92 2.71
C TYR A 263 -8.91 -8.90 3.65
N VAL A 264 -8.87 -8.00 4.64
CA VAL A 264 -7.81 -8.02 5.67
C VAL A 264 -7.82 -9.33 6.44
N ASN A 265 -9.01 -9.80 6.84
CA ASN A 265 -9.15 -11.08 7.53
C ASN A 265 -8.71 -12.26 6.64
N ASP A 266 -9.10 -12.25 5.36
CA ASP A 266 -8.73 -13.29 4.40
C ASP A 266 -7.22 -13.31 4.13
N MET A 267 -6.58 -12.14 3.97
CA MET A 267 -5.14 -12.02 3.80
C MET A 267 -4.38 -12.54 5.04
N LYS A 268 -4.81 -12.16 6.25
CA LYS A 268 -4.22 -12.66 7.50
C LYS A 268 -4.41 -14.17 7.63
N ALA A 269 -5.58 -14.71 7.30
CA ALA A 269 -5.84 -16.15 7.30
C ALA A 269 -5.00 -16.91 6.25
N ALA A 270 -4.66 -16.26 5.14
CA ALA A 270 -3.77 -16.79 4.11
C ALA A 270 -2.28 -16.60 4.45
N GLY A 271 -1.96 -16.03 5.62
CA GLY A 271 -0.63 -15.90 6.17
C GLY A 271 0.08 -14.59 5.82
N ALA A 272 -0.65 -13.53 5.48
CA ALA A 272 -0.05 -12.19 5.36
C ALA A 272 0.49 -11.74 6.73
N GLU A 273 1.74 -11.30 6.74
CA GLU A 273 2.48 -10.84 7.92
C GLU A 273 2.48 -9.32 8.03
N ALA A 274 2.25 -8.64 6.90
CA ALA A 274 2.07 -7.19 6.81
C ALA A 274 1.02 -6.84 5.75
N THR A 275 0.45 -5.64 5.83
CA THR A 275 -0.65 -5.20 4.94
C THR A 275 -0.45 -3.78 4.44
N ILE A 276 -0.68 -3.57 3.15
CA ILE A 276 -0.63 -2.26 2.48
C ILE A 276 -1.94 -2.04 1.73
N ILE A 277 -2.51 -0.84 1.83
CA ILE A 277 -3.62 -0.43 0.97
C ILE A 277 -3.27 0.83 0.19
N TYR A 278 -3.51 0.78 -1.12
CA TYR A 278 -3.38 1.92 -2.02
C TYR A 278 -4.75 2.55 -2.25
N MET A 279 -4.83 3.87 -2.05
CA MET A 279 -6.09 4.62 -2.11
C MET A 279 -6.01 5.74 -3.13
N HIS A 280 -6.77 5.63 -4.22
CA HIS A 280 -6.93 6.70 -5.21
C HIS A 280 -8.13 7.55 -4.81
N TRP A 281 -7.89 8.70 -4.15
CA TRP A 281 -8.88 9.46 -3.39
C TRP A 281 -8.61 10.96 -3.33
N GLY A 282 -9.50 11.70 -2.70
CA GLY A 282 -9.30 13.12 -2.39
C GLY A 282 -9.82 14.06 -3.46
N ILE A 283 -9.22 15.23 -3.54
CA ILE A 283 -9.53 16.28 -4.53
C ILE A 283 -8.22 16.76 -5.15
N GLU A 284 -8.25 16.93 -6.48
CA GLU A 284 -7.10 17.43 -7.25
C GLU A 284 -6.57 18.77 -6.74
N TYR A 285 -5.24 18.89 -6.74
CA TYR A 285 -4.46 20.11 -6.51
C TYR A 285 -4.53 20.69 -5.08
N ILE A 286 -5.02 19.90 -4.11
CA ILE A 286 -5.05 20.28 -2.68
C ILE A 286 -3.90 19.55 -1.96
N THR A 287 -3.00 20.32 -1.32
CA THR A 287 -1.78 19.79 -0.65
C THR A 287 -2.02 19.27 0.78
N TYR A 288 -3.25 19.09 1.20
CA TYR A 288 -3.62 18.55 2.51
C TYR A 288 -4.75 17.52 2.40
N ALA A 289 -4.76 16.54 3.28
CA ALA A 289 -5.86 15.59 3.38
C ALA A 289 -7.07 16.24 4.06
N ARG A 290 -8.26 16.07 3.48
CA ARG A 290 -9.51 16.57 4.08
C ARG A 290 -9.94 15.68 5.24
N ASP A 291 -10.89 16.14 6.03
CA ASP A 291 -11.43 15.37 7.15
C ASP A 291 -12.06 14.04 6.71
N GLN A 292 -12.57 13.94 5.47
CA GLN A 292 -13.10 12.68 4.92
C GLN A 292 -12.00 11.65 4.69
N GLU A 293 -10.87 12.01 4.05
CA GLU A 293 -9.73 11.11 3.85
C GLU A 293 -9.12 10.71 5.20
N LYS A 294 -9.01 11.64 6.15
CA LYS A 294 -8.53 11.36 7.51
C LYS A 294 -9.44 10.36 8.25
N ALA A 295 -10.76 10.52 8.11
CA ALA A 295 -11.73 9.60 8.73
C ALA A 295 -11.66 8.19 8.11
N ILE A 296 -11.50 8.12 6.78
CA ILE A 296 -11.30 6.84 6.08
C ILE A 296 -9.99 6.19 6.54
N ALA A 297 -8.89 6.95 6.58
CA ALA A 297 -7.59 6.48 7.02
C ALA A 297 -7.62 5.94 8.46
N GLN A 298 -8.27 6.67 9.38
CA GLN A 298 -8.43 6.20 10.77
C GLN A 298 -9.21 4.88 10.83
N LYS A 299 -10.25 4.73 10.02
CA LYS A 299 -11.02 3.49 9.97
C LYS A 299 -10.21 2.32 9.40
N LEU A 300 -9.35 2.55 8.40
CA LEU A 300 -8.43 1.55 7.86
C LEU A 300 -7.36 1.17 8.90
N CYS A 301 -6.84 2.13 9.66
CA CYS A 301 -5.96 1.86 10.80
C CYS A 301 -6.66 0.97 11.84
N ASP A 302 -7.91 1.28 12.22
CA ASP A 302 -8.71 0.47 13.15
C ASP A 302 -9.00 -0.95 12.65
N MET A 303 -8.85 -1.22 11.35
CA MET A 303 -8.97 -2.56 10.74
C MET A 303 -7.65 -3.35 10.77
N GLY A 304 -6.55 -2.74 11.21
CA GLY A 304 -5.23 -3.35 11.29
C GLY A 304 -4.48 -3.38 9.96
N ILE A 305 -4.61 -2.32 9.16
CA ILE A 305 -3.76 -2.04 7.99
C ILE A 305 -2.48 -1.37 8.48
N ASP A 306 -1.31 -1.87 8.06
CA ASP A 306 -0.01 -1.35 8.53
C ASP A 306 0.43 -0.10 7.78
N VAL A 307 0.14 -0.03 6.46
CA VAL A 307 0.53 1.11 5.62
C VAL A 307 -0.59 1.51 4.67
N ILE A 308 -0.85 2.83 4.58
CA ILE A 308 -1.79 3.43 3.63
C ILE A 308 -1.02 4.38 2.70
N ILE A 309 -1.16 4.19 1.38
CA ILE A 309 -0.51 5.01 0.36
C ILE A 309 -1.56 5.59 -0.58
N GLY A 310 -1.64 6.91 -0.63
CA GLY A 310 -2.62 7.64 -1.43
C GLY A 310 -2.10 8.15 -2.77
N GLY A 311 -3.02 8.39 -3.72
CA GLY A 311 -2.83 9.04 -5.02
C GLY A 311 -4.10 9.76 -5.45
N HIS A 312 -4.15 10.37 -6.64
CA HIS A 312 -5.21 11.18 -7.25
C HIS A 312 -5.08 12.70 -7.07
N PRO A 313 -4.71 13.28 -5.90
CA PRO A 313 -4.64 14.75 -5.81
C PRO A 313 -3.65 15.39 -6.79
N HIS A 314 -2.79 14.61 -7.45
CA HIS A 314 -1.73 15.08 -8.37
C HIS A 314 -0.75 16.07 -7.73
N VAL A 315 -0.74 16.12 -6.42
CA VAL A 315 0.18 16.87 -5.56
C VAL A 315 0.55 16.00 -4.38
N VAL A 316 1.75 16.16 -3.86
CA VAL A 316 2.17 15.48 -2.64
C VAL A 316 1.30 15.99 -1.47
N GLN A 317 0.88 15.07 -0.60
CA GLN A 317 0.17 15.37 0.62
C GLN A 317 0.94 14.81 1.83
N PRO A 318 0.60 15.19 3.08
CA PRO A 318 1.38 14.83 4.26
C PRO A 318 1.58 13.32 4.47
N VAL A 319 2.70 13.00 5.09
CA VAL A 319 2.91 11.74 5.81
C VAL A 319 2.39 11.90 7.24
N ASP A 320 1.85 10.84 7.84
CA ASP A 320 1.47 10.81 9.24
C ASP A 320 1.59 9.40 9.82
N LEU A 321 1.54 9.30 11.14
CA LEU A 321 1.42 8.07 11.91
C LEU A 321 0.09 8.08 12.64
N LEU A 322 -0.79 7.13 12.33
CA LEU A 322 -2.08 6.98 12.96
C LEU A 322 -2.00 5.95 14.09
N GLU A 323 -2.69 6.20 15.18
CA GLU A 323 -2.88 5.25 16.28
C GLU A 323 -4.28 4.65 16.18
N SER A 324 -4.39 3.33 16.27
CA SER A 324 -5.68 2.67 16.25
C SER A 324 -6.50 3.01 17.50
N THR A 325 -7.79 3.28 17.29
CA THR A 325 -8.73 3.56 18.40
C THR A 325 -9.29 2.29 19.05
N VAL A 326 -9.03 1.12 18.43
CA VAL A 326 -9.54 -0.19 18.89
C VAL A 326 -8.43 -1.12 19.37
N ASP A 327 -7.21 -0.93 18.91
CA ASP A 327 -6.01 -1.67 19.31
C ASP A 327 -4.87 -0.68 19.58
N PRO A 328 -4.59 -0.32 20.84
CA PRO A 328 -3.58 0.69 21.17
C PRO A 328 -2.14 0.33 20.72
N GLU A 329 -1.86 -0.95 20.51
CA GLU A 329 -0.54 -1.42 20.04
C GLU A 329 -0.39 -1.28 18.54
N HIS A 330 -1.51 -1.16 17.78
CA HIS A 330 -1.46 -1.03 16.32
C HIS A 330 -1.34 0.43 15.88
N LYS A 331 -0.36 0.68 15.00
CA LYS A 331 -0.17 1.97 14.34
C LYS A 331 -0.05 1.79 12.85
N THR A 332 -0.48 2.80 12.10
CA THR A 332 -0.46 2.81 10.64
C THR A 332 0.37 3.99 10.13
N VAL A 333 1.34 3.72 9.29
CA VAL A 333 2.01 4.77 8.52
C VAL A 333 1.15 5.14 7.32
N ILE A 334 0.93 6.42 7.11
CA ILE A 334 0.18 6.92 5.95
C ILE A 334 0.94 8.00 5.20
N LEU A 335 0.97 7.89 3.87
CA LEU A 335 1.23 8.97 2.92
C LEU A 335 -0.08 9.28 2.19
N TYR A 336 -0.69 10.43 2.43
CA TYR A 336 -2.00 10.75 1.88
C TYR A 336 -2.03 10.92 0.36
N SER A 337 -0.91 11.34 -0.27
CA SER A 337 -0.74 11.33 -1.73
C SER A 337 0.73 11.38 -2.13
N MET A 338 1.10 10.52 -3.06
CA MET A 338 2.45 10.48 -3.67
C MET A 338 2.68 11.59 -4.71
N GLY A 339 1.64 12.32 -5.14
CA GLY A 339 1.72 13.27 -6.25
C GLY A 339 1.93 12.60 -7.61
N ASN A 340 2.45 13.35 -8.57
CA ASN A 340 2.70 12.85 -9.92
C ASN A 340 4.10 12.23 -10.06
N ALA A 341 4.19 11.02 -10.57
CA ALA A 341 5.46 10.50 -11.08
C ALA A 341 5.82 11.20 -12.40
N VAL A 342 4.89 11.23 -13.35
CA VAL A 342 5.03 12.00 -14.60
C VAL A 342 3.70 12.59 -15.06
N SER A 343 3.71 13.85 -15.45
CA SER A 343 2.50 14.57 -15.90
C SER A 343 2.88 15.82 -16.71
N ASN A 344 1.94 16.34 -17.50
CA ASN A 344 2.02 17.69 -18.06
C ASN A 344 1.16 18.71 -17.26
N GLN A 345 0.70 18.37 -16.07
CA GLN A 345 0.00 19.28 -15.17
C GLN A 345 0.99 20.29 -14.59
N ARG A 346 1.36 21.28 -15.40
CA ARG A 346 2.36 22.29 -15.06
C ARG A 346 1.69 23.66 -14.98
N LEU A 347 2.17 24.49 -14.06
CA LEU A 347 1.72 25.87 -13.93
C LEU A 347 1.89 26.62 -15.28
N GLY A 348 0.79 27.17 -15.80
CA GLY A 348 0.77 27.87 -17.08
C GLY A 348 0.58 27.00 -18.32
N ASN A 349 0.66 25.66 -18.24
CA ASN A 349 0.37 24.75 -19.35
C ASN A 349 -1.10 24.35 -19.41
N ILE A 350 -1.75 24.20 -18.28
CA ILE A 350 -3.14 23.77 -18.16
C ILE A 350 -3.87 24.83 -17.31
N SER A 351 -4.99 25.36 -17.82
CA SER A 351 -5.70 26.48 -17.19
C SER A 351 -6.32 26.16 -15.82
N SER A 352 -6.62 24.89 -15.56
CA SER A 352 -7.11 24.42 -14.25
C SER A 352 -5.99 24.26 -13.21
N VAL A 353 -4.72 24.20 -13.62
CA VAL A 353 -3.57 24.08 -12.73
C VAL A 353 -3.15 25.47 -12.25
N SER A 354 -3.43 25.75 -10.98
CA SER A 354 -3.10 27.02 -10.34
C SER A 354 -1.88 26.96 -9.40
N THR A 355 -1.25 25.81 -9.30
CA THR A 355 -0.16 25.52 -8.36
C THR A 355 1.01 24.80 -9.04
N PRO A 356 2.27 25.10 -8.66
CA PRO A 356 3.44 24.33 -9.14
C PRO A 356 3.60 22.96 -8.45
N HIS A 357 2.84 22.65 -7.41
CA HIS A 357 2.90 21.38 -6.67
C HIS A 357 2.54 20.15 -7.54
N THR A 358 1.87 20.36 -8.68
CA THR A 358 1.57 19.30 -9.64
C THR A 358 2.81 18.79 -10.42
N GLU A 359 3.94 19.44 -10.25
CA GLU A 359 5.24 19.01 -10.79
C GLU A 359 6.02 18.16 -9.79
N ASP A 360 5.53 18.04 -8.54
CA ASP A 360 6.17 17.36 -7.44
C ASP A 360 5.58 15.95 -7.25
N GLY A 361 6.45 15.01 -6.93
CA GLY A 361 6.10 13.64 -6.57
C GLY A 361 7.09 13.07 -5.58
N VAL A 362 6.99 11.79 -5.30
CA VAL A 362 7.91 11.09 -4.40
C VAL A 362 8.20 9.66 -4.87
N LEU A 363 9.37 9.17 -4.48
CA LEU A 363 9.65 7.75 -4.30
C LEU A 363 9.48 7.47 -2.80
N PHE A 364 8.55 6.59 -2.46
CA PHE A 364 8.21 6.26 -1.08
C PHE A 364 8.51 4.80 -0.83
N SER A 365 9.49 4.53 0.03
CA SER A 365 9.94 3.19 0.36
C SER A 365 9.55 2.83 1.79
N ILE A 366 9.06 1.61 1.95
CA ILE A 366 8.76 1.00 3.25
C ILE A 366 9.53 -0.31 3.36
N THR A 367 10.09 -0.59 4.55
CA THR A 367 10.85 -1.81 4.79
C THR A 367 10.25 -2.56 5.98
N PHE A 368 9.81 -3.78 5.72
CA PHE A 368 9.45 -4.76 6.73
C PHE A 368 10.65 -5.63 7.05
N SER A 369 10.88 -5.91 8.33
CA SER A 369 11.93 -6.80 8.82
C SER A 369 11.32 -8.00 9.52
N LYS A 370 11.75 -9.20 9.15
CA LYS A 370 11.41 -10.45 9.82
C LYS A 370 12.51 -10.84 10.78
N TYR A 371 12.11 -11.20 11.99
CA TYR A 371 13.02 -11.59 13.06
C TYR A 371 13.10 -13.11 13.22
N SER A 372 14.08 -13.57 13.98
CA SER A 372 14.36 -15.00 14.20
C SER A 372 13.25 -15.75 14.95
N ASP A 373 12.32 -15.04 15.58
CA ASP A 373 11.12 -15.57 16.23
C ASP A 373 9.88 -15.57 15.31
N ASP A 374 10.08 -15.34 13.98
CA ASP A 374 9.05 -15.21 12.96
C ASP A 374 8.18 -13.96 13.06
N THR A 375 8.43 -13.02 13.95
CA THR A 375 7.70 -11.73 13.96
C THR A 375 8.15 -10.82 12.84
N VAL A 376 7.22 -10.01 12.32
CA VAL A 376 7.47 -9.02 11.26
C VAL A 376 7.09 -7.63 11.75
N TYR A 377 8.00 -6.67 11.57
CA TYR A 377 7.81 -5.27 11.94
C TYR A 377 8.07 -4.35 10.77
N LEU A 378 7.33 -3.24 10.69
CA LEU A 378 7.69 -2.10 9.87
C LEU A 378 8.86 -1.36 10.55
N GLU A 379 10.04 -1.34 9.92
CA GLU A 379 11.25 -0.76 10.52
C GLU A 379 11.88 0.35 9.69
N GLY A 380 11.51 0.48 8.41
CA GLY A 380 12.03 1.52 7.54
C GLY A 380 10.93 2.26 6.80
N VAL A 381 11.02 3.58 6.79
CA VAL A 381 10.22 4.45 5.94
C VAL A 381 11.14 5.54 5.40
N GLU A 382 11.29 5.57 4.08
CA GLU A 382 12.11 6.55 3.37
C GLU A 382 11.27 7.26 2.31
N LEU A 383 11.55 8.53 2.10
CA LEU A 383 10.90 9.34 1.08
C LEU A 383 11.95 10.19 0.37
N VAL A 384 12.01 10.01 -0.96
CA VAL A 384 12.84 10.85 -1.84
C VAL A 384 11.90 11.72 -2.66
N PRO A 385 11.90 13.06 -2.47
CA PRO A 385 11.17 13.97 -3.34
C PRO A 385 11.57 13.79 -4.80
N THR A 386 10.60 13.84 -5.72
CA THR A 386 10.86 13.83 -7.15
C THR A 386 10.25 15.05 -7.83
N TRP A 387 10.85 15.44 -8.94
CA TRP A 387 10.35 16.53 -9.77
C TRP A 387 10.17 16.06 -11.22
N VAL A 388 9.03 16.41 -11.81
CA VAL A 388 8.76 16.19 -13.23
C VAL A 388 9.51 17.24 -14.04
N ASN A 389 10.74 16.92 -14.45
CA ASN A 389 11.52 17.80 -15.32
C ASN A 389 11.07 17.70 -16.77
N LEU A 390 10.79 18.85 -17.38
CA LEU A 390 10.63 18.97 -18.82
C LEU A 390 11.94 19.51 -19.41
N ASN A 391 12.78 18.61 -19.87
CA ASN A 391 14.05 18.97 -20.53
C ASN A 391 13.76 19.29 -22.01
N ALA A 392 14.09 20.52 -22.42
CA ALA A 392 13.95 21.00 -23.79
C ALA A 392 15.30 21.29 -24.46
N ASN A 393 16.40 20.73 -23.93
CA ASN A 393 17.74 20.95 -24.43
C ASN A 393 17.92 20.27 -25.80
N ASN A 394 18.67 20.91 -26.68
CA ASN A 394 19.01 20.41 -28.04
C ASN A 394 17.82 20.17 -28.99
N GLY A 395 16.69 20.87 -28.80
CA GLY A 395 15.55 20.78 -29.71
C GLY A 395 14.65 19.55 -29.53
N SER A 396 14.97 18.65 -28.62
CA SER A 396 14.13 17.53 -28.21
C SER A 396 13.52 17.81 -26.86
N ARG A 397 12.20 17.65 -26.73
CA ARG A 397 11.51 17.70 -25.44
C ARG A 397 11.52 16.30 -24.83
N GLN A 398 11.82 16.20 -23.53
CA GLN A 398 11.77 14.95 -22.78
C GLN A 398 11.23 15.24 -21.39
N TYR A 399 10.30 14.41 -20.91
CA TYR A 399 9.92 14.37 -19.51
C TYR A 399 10.82 13.37 -18.79
N ASN A 400 11.29 13.74 -17.61
CA ASN A 400 12.09 12.88 -16.75
C ASN A 400 11.59 13.00 -15.32
N ILE A 401 11.52 11.88 -14.61
CA ILE A 401 11.36 11.86 -13.16
C ILE A 401 12.73 12.08 -12.56
N VAL A 402 12.92 13.17 -11.83
CA VAL A 402 14.23 13.52 -11.24
C VAL A 402 14.16 13.35 -9.73
N PRO A 403 14.94 12.43 -9.13
CA PRO A 403 15.02 12.27 -7.68
C PRO A 403 15.86 13.41 -7.09
N LEU A 404 15.36 14.03 -6.02
CA LEU A 404 15.93 15.21 -5.39
C LEU A 404 16.51 14.84 -4.01
N VAL A 405 17.69 14.23 -3.99
CA VAL A 405 18.41 13.88 -2.76
C VAL A 405 19.19 15.10 -2.28
N ASP A 406 18.89 15.61 -1.07
CA ASP A 406 19.44 16.87 -0.57
C ASP A 406 20.98 16.86 -0.42
N SER A 407 21.54 15.75 0.03
CA SER A 407 23.01 15.59 0.13
C SER A 407 23.74 15.70 -1.22
N GLU A 408 23.03 15.49 -2.33
CA GLU A 408 23.52 15.59 -3.71
C GLU A 408 23.14 16.92 -4.39
N ARG A 409 22.50 17.85 -3.69
CA ARG A 409 21.92 19.10 -4.25
C ARG A 409 22.89 19.87 -5.13
N SER A 410 24.16 19.93 -4.76
CA SER A 410 25.21 20.62 -5.54
C SER A 410 25.50 19.95 -6.88
N GLU A 411 25.17 18.68 -7.04
CA GLU A 411 25.46 17.89 -8.25
C GLU A 411 24.27 17.82 -9.22
N TRP A 412 23.02 18.14 -8.77
CA TRP A 412 21.81 17.98 -9.57
C TRP A 412 21.92 18.57 -10.97
N MET A 413 22.53 19.77 -11.09
CA MET A 413 22.66 20.45 -12.38
C MET A 413 23.45 19.62 -13.39
N THR A 414 24.54 18.99 -12.95
CA THR A 414 25.39 18.14 -13.79
C THR A 414 24.80 16.73 -13.96
N LYS A 415 24.36 16.12 -12.84
CA LYS A 415 23.82 14.76 -12.80
C LYS A 415 22.59 14.61 -13.72
N PHE A 416 21.73 15.62 -13.74
CA PHE A 416 20.47 15.59 -14.50
C PHE A 416 20.48 16.46 -15.75
N ASN A 417 21.66 17.00 -16.15
CA ASN A 417 21.83 17.86 -17.31
C ASN A 417 20.83 19.03 -17.34
N MET A 418 20.74 19.75 -16.22
CA MET A 418 19.80 20.87 -16.04
C MET A 418 20.42 22.19 -16.48
N THR A 419 19.58 23.09 -17.00
CA THR A 419 19.87 24.52 -17.04
C THR A 419 19.77 25.12 -15.65
N GLU A 420 20.34 26.34 -15.46
CA GLU A 420 20.22 27.07 -14.19
C GLU A 420 18.76 27.28 -13.74
N ASN A 421 17.86 27.59 -14.68
CA ASN A 421 16.44 27.73 -14.37
C ASN A 421 15.82 26.40 -13.89
N GLN A 422 16.12 25.29 -14.54
CA GLN A 422 15.65 23.97 -14.13
C GLN A 422 16.20 23.56 -12.76
N PHE A 423 17.47 23.88 -12.48
CA PHE A 423 18.07 23.66 -11.17
C PHE A 423 17.34 24.46 -10.08
N ASN A 424 17.05 25.73 -10.34
CA ASN A 424 16.27 26.57 -9.41
C ASN A 424 14.82 26.05 -9.23
N ASP A 425 14.20 25.49 -10.29
CA ASP A 425 12.88 24.88 -10.20
C ASP A 425 12.93 23.58 -9.37
N ALA A 426 13.95 22.75 -9.57
CA ALA A 426 14.18 21.54 -8.78
C ALA A 426 14.39 21.85 -7.28
N GLN A 427 15.15 22.89 -6.95
CA GLN A 427 15.32 23.34 -5.56
C GLN A 427 13.96 23.75 -4.95
N ARG A 428 13.17 24.53 -5.68
CA ARG A 428 11.84 24.92 -5.22
C ARG A 428 10.89 23.73 -5.07
N SER A 429 11.00 22.73 -5.94
CA SER A 429 10.24 21.47 -5.84
C SER A 429 10.60 20.72 -4.57
N TYR A 430 11.88 20.52 -4.32
CA TYR A 430 12.37 19.90 -3.09
C TYR A 430 11.84 20.62 -1.84
N ASP A 431 12.06 21.93 -1.75
CA ASP A 431 11.67 22.72 -0.58
C ASP A 431 10.14 22.70 -0.34
N ARG A 432 9.32 22.66 -1.41
CA ARG A 432 7.85 22.51 -1.30
C ARG A 432 7.43 21.14 -0.79
N THR A 433 8.08 20.08 -1.27
CA THR A 433 7.77 18.70 -0.85
C THR A 433 8.16 18.49 0.61
N GLU A 434 9.38 18.91 1.00
CA GLU A 434 9.83 18.85 2.39
C GLU A 434 8.92 19.61 3.35
N ALA A 435 8.42 20.78 2.96
CA ALA A 435 7.49 21.55 3.76
C ALA A 435 6.14 20.83 4.01
N ILE A 436 5.78 19.85 3.17
CA ILE A 436 4.55 19.06 3.30
C ILE A 436 4.80 17.78 4.11
N VAL A 437 5.91 17.10 3.87
CA VAL A 437 6.12 15.74 4.40
C VAL A 437 7.06 15.69 5.61
N GLY A 438 7.92 16.69 5.81
CA GLY A 438 9.05 16.63 6.75
C GLY A 438 8.64 16.37 8.20
N ASP A 439 7.62 17.07 8.70
CA ASP A 439 7.13 16.87 10.07
C ASP A 439 6.57 15.45 10.26
N GLY A 440 5.81 14.94 9.29
CA GLY A 440 5.24 13.60 9.31
C GLY A 440 6.32 12.52 9.22
N MET A 441 7.31 12.69 8.33
CA MET A 441 8.45 11.80 8.23
C MET A 441 9.25 11.74 9.53
N THR A 442 9.51 12.89 10.16
CA THR A 442 10.19 12.95 11.47
C THR A 442 9.41 12.18 12.54
N LYS A 443 8.07 12.36 12.59
CA LYS A 443 7.19 11.64 13.53
C LYS A 443 7.29 10.13 13.34
N VAL A 444 7.18 9.66 12.08
CA VAL A 444 7.27 8.23 11.74
C VAL A 444 8.63 7.65 12.09
N GLN A 445 9.71 8.28 11.67
CA GLN A 445 11.08 7.81 11.93
C GLN A 445 11.39 7.74 13.43
N THR A 446 10.98 8.78 14.20
CA THR A 446 11.13 8.78 15.66
C THR A 446 10.38 7.61 16.31
N TYR A 447 9.16 7.33 15.86
CA TYR A 447 8.38 6.20 16.35
C TYR A 447 9.10 4.86 16.05
N LEU A 448 9.53 4.64 14.82
CA LEU A 448 10.20 3.40 14.42
C LEU A 448 11.50 3.15 15.20
N GLU A 449 12.28 4.20 15.45
CA GLU A 449 13.48 4.12 16.29
C GLU A 449 13.14 3.75 17.75
N GLN A 450 12.09 4.37 18.31
CA GLN A 450 11.65 4.07 19.69
C GLN A 450 11.15 2.63 19.82
N GLU A 451 10.35 2.15 18.87
CA GLU A 451 9.87 0.76 18.85
C GLU A 451 11.04 -0.23 18.81
N LYS A 452 12.02 0.04 17.94
CA LYS A 452 13.23 -0.79 17.84
C LYS A 452 14.00 -0.82 19.16
N GLN A 453 14.25 0.34 19.78
CA GLN A 453 14.93 0.43 21.08
C GLN A 453 14.16 -0.31 22.18
N THR A 454 12.84 -0.17 22.20
CA THR A 454 11.97 -0.86 23.19
C THR A 454 12.07 -2.38 23.04
N ARG A 455 12.10 -2.91 21.82
CA ARG A 455 12.28 -4.35 21.58
C ARG A 455 13.65 -4.83 22.06
N GLU A 456 14.72 -4.10 21.74
CA GLU A 456 16.08 -4.42 22.19
C GLU A 456 16.20 -4.42 23.73
N GLU A 457 15.62 -3.44 24.40
CA GLU A 457 15.59 -3.36 25.88
C GLU A 457 14.81 -4.52 26.49
N ASN A 458 13.64 -4.84 25.96
CA ASN A 458 12.82 -5.96 26.43
C ASN A 458 13.54 -7.30 26.27
N TYR A 459 14.23 -7.50 25.17
CA TYR A 459 15.06 -8.69 24.95
C TYR A 459 16.18 -8.79 26.00
N LEU A 460 16.93 -7.70 26.24
CA LEU A 460 18.00 -7.68 27.25
C LEU A 460 17.49 -7.98 28.65
N LEU A 461 16.32 -7.47 29.02
CA LEU A 461 15.67 -7.77 30.30
C LEU A 461 15.26 -9.25 30.43
N ALA A 462 14.74 -9.84 29.34
CA ALA A 462 14.39 -11.25 29.29
C ALA A 462 15.61 -12.16 29.50
N VAL A 463 16.72 -11.84 28.81
CA VAL A 463 18.00 -12.55 28.95
C VAL A 463 18.55 -12.46 30.38
N GLN A 464 18.53 -11.28 30.99
CA GLN A 464 18.98 -11.08 32.39
C GLN A 464 18.12 -11.87 33.38
N SER A 465 16.81 -11.88 33.18
CA SER A 465 15.88 -12.63 34.03
C SER A 465 16.09 -14.15 33.95
N ALA A 466 16.32 -14.65 32.72
CA ALA A 466 16.65 -16.07 32.49
C ALA A 466 17.97 -16.47 33.18
N ALA A 467 19.00 -15.62 33.12
CA ALA A 467 20.29 -15.86 33.75
C ALA A 467 20.20 -15.85 35.30
N GLN A 468 19.31 -15.06 35.90
CA GLN A 468 19.08 -15.01 37.34
C GLN A 468 18.23 -16.19 37.86
N GLY A 469 17.30 -16.68 37.03
CA GLY A 469 16.46 -17.85 37.39
C GLY A 469 17.21 -19.19 37.28
N ALA A 470 18.39 -19.22 36.68
CA ALA A 470 19.26 -20.39 36.54
C ALA A 470 20.29 -20.54 37.67
N GLN A 471 20.34 -19.60 38.62
CA GLN A 471 21.13 -19.65 39.88
C GLN A 471 20.26 -20.11 41.04
#